data_793f1bcd72a0d59b5d156adf29ba03b9
#
_entry.id   793f1bcd72a0d59b5d156adf29ba03b9
#
_cell.length_a   1.000
_cell.length_b   1.000
_cell.length_c   1.000
_cell.angle_alpha   90.00
_cell.angle_beta   90.00
_cell.angle_gamma   90.00
#
_symmetry.space_group_name_H-M   'P 1'
#
loop_
_entity.id
_entity.type
_entity.pdbx_description
1 polymer ?
#
loop_
_entity_poly.entity_id
_entity_poly.type
_entity_poly.pdbx_seq_one_letter_code
_entity_poly.pdbx_strand_id
1 'polypeptide(L)'
;ALWTQYSAPKQLGHIELVSAENGVAMLLRYKGNLAETDRTLLLEFARVNAINLFLQDDQGIQLVHGEMPYYSLDDIRLSFDIRDFIQVNTRLNQQMVETALDWLDLNQNDHVLDLFCGMGNFTLPLAQRVKSAVGIEGVFDMVKKAQANAQFNHIDNVEFYQADLDQAFLEQPWAKQHFNKILLDPPRSGAAFALNALCELGAE
;
A
#
# COMPACT_ATOMS: atom_id res chain seq x y z
N ALA A 1 -18.43 28.81 -6.52
CA ALA A 1 -17.86 27.72 -5.71
C ALA A 1 -18.63 26.43 -5.98
N LEU A 2 -17.98 25.26 -5.98
CA LEU A 2 -18.57 23.94 -6.30
C LEU A 2 -19.89 23.68 -5.52
N TRP A 3 -19.86 23.90 -4.22
CA TRP A 3 -20.96 23.57 -3.30
C TRP A 3 -22.22 24.42 -3.47
N THR A 4 -22.12 25.61 -4.07
CA THR A 4 -23.31 26.46 -4.33
C THR A 4 -24.10 26.00 -5.55
N GLN A 5 -23.51 25.12 -6.38
CA GLN A 5 -24.11 24.58 -7.59
C GLN A 5 -24.56 23.10 -7.41
N TYR A 6 -24.08 22.46 -6.34
CA TYR A 6 -24.45 21.07 -6.03
C TYR A 6 -25.89 20.99 -5.54
N SER A 7 -26.70 20.12 -6.17
CA SER A 7 -28.16 20.10 -5.94
C SER A 7 -28.57 19.48 -4.61
N ALA A 8 -27.79 18.53 -4.09
CA ALA A 8 -28.11 17.76 -2.90
C ALA A 8 -26.97 17.76 -1.83
N PRO A 9 -26.55 18.92 -1.30
CA PRO A 9 -25.39 18.99 -0.40
C PRO A 9 -25.56 18.18 0.89
N LYS A 10 -26.80 17.90 1.32
CA LYS A 10 -27.07 17.04 2.51
C LYS A 10 -26.81 15.56 2.28
N GLN A 11 -26.67 15.12 1.02
CA GLN A 11 -26.31 13.74 0.69
C GLN A 11 -24.80 13.51 0.77
N LEU A 12 -24.00 14.57 0.78
CA LEU A 12 -22.56 14.48 0.95
C LEU A 12 -22.24 14.12 2.39
N GLY A 13 -21.54 13.00 2.58
CA GLY A 13 -21.23 12.47 3.89
C GLY A 13 -19.80 12.79 4.34
N HIS A 14 -18.82 12.60 3.45
CA HIS A 14 -17.42 12.67 3.82
C HIS A 14 -16.55 13.00 2.61
N ILE A 15 -15.46 13.73 2.85
CA ILE A 15 -14.42 14.02 1.86
C ILE A 15 -13.09 13.62 2.48
N GLU A 16 -12.34 12.81 1.77
CA GLU A 16 -10.94 12.47 2.09
C GLU A 16 -10.04 13.06 1.01
N LEU A 17 -8.91 13.58 1.40
CA LEU A 17 -7.90 14.15 0.50
C LEU A 17 -6.56 13.49 0.81
N VAL A 18 -5.89 13.02 -0.23
CA VAL A 18 -4.55 12.45 -0.15
C VAL A 18 -3.66 13.14 -1.17
N SER A 19 -2.49 13.60 -0.72
CA SER A 19 -1.44 14.09 -1.61
C SER A 19 -0.61 12.93 -2.12
N ALA A 20 -0.51 12.79 -3.43
CA ALA A 20 0.29 11.81 -4.12
C ALA A 20 1.22 12.50 -5.12
N GLU A 21 2.17 11.77 -5.72
CA GLU A 21 3.08 12.36 -6.72
C GLU A 21 2.34 12.82 -7.98
N ASN A 22 1.30 12.09 -8.39
CA ASN A 22 0.46 12.46 -9.53
C ASN A 22 -0.68 13.43 -9.16
N GLY A 23 -0.54 14.17 -8.09
CA GLY A 23 -1.48 15.22 -7.69
C GLY A 23 -2.33 14.84 -6.47
N VAL A 24 -3.43 15.56 -6.29
CA VAL A 24 -4.35 15.34 -5.16
C VAL A 24 -5.38 14.29 -5.56
N ALA A 25 -5.52 13.23 -4.76
CA ALA A 25 -6.64 12.33 -4.83
C ALA A 25 -7.74 12.79 -3.86
N MET A 26 -8.99 12.82 -4.34
CA MET A 26 -10.17 13.20 -3.57
C MET A 26 -11.20 12.08 -3.59
N LEU A 27 -11.55 11.57 -2.42
CA LEU A 27 -12.69 10.69 -2.24
C LEU A 27 -13.88 11.50 -1.74
N LEU A 28 -14.99 11.41 -2.45
CA LEU A 28 -16.27 11.97 -2.05
C LEU A 28 -17.26 10.84 -1.77
N ARG A 29 -17.69 10.71 -0.52
CA ARG A 29 -18.75 9.80 -0.12
C ARG A 29 -20.10 10.50 -0.21
N TYR A 30 -21.08 9.86 -0.85
CA TYR A 30 -22.45 10.33 -0.93
C TYR A 30 -23.44 9.23 -0.56
N LYS A 31 -24.66 9.63 -0.19
CA LYS A 31 -25.78 8.72 0.12
C LYS A 31 -26.87 8.85 -0.93
N GLY A 32 -27.47 7.71 -1.30
CA GLY A 32 -28.53 7.68 -2.31
C GLY A 32 -27.98 7.84 -3.72
N ASN A 33 -28.78 8.37 -4.63
CA ASN A 33 -28.41 8.52 -6.04
C ASN A 33 -27.74 9.89 -6.27
N LEU A 34 -26.58 9.87 -6.88
CA LEU A 34 -25.93 11.07 -7.39
C LEU A 34 -26.61 11.51 -8.69
N ALA A 35 -27.19 12.71 -8.72
CA ALA A 35 -27.79 13.26 -9.92
C ALA A 35 -26.73 13.43 -11.02
N GLU A 36 -27.09 13.20 -12.28
CA GLU A 36 -26.16 13.32 -13.40
C GLU A 36 -25.57 14.73 -13.54
N THR A 37 -26.37 15.75 -13.22
CA THR A 37 -25.90 17.15 -13.15
C THR A 37 -24.82 17.36 -12.11
N ASP A 38 -24.96 16.76 -10.92
CA ASP A 38 -23.97 16.83 -9.85
C ASP A 38 -22.73 16.03 -10.20
N ARG A 39 -22.89 14.85 -10.81
CA ARG A 39 -21.77 14.06 -11.33
C ARG A 39 -20.95 14.84 -12.36
N THR A 40 -21.61 15.47 -13.31
CA THR A 40 -20.94 16.31 -14.33
C THR A 40 -20.20 17.48 -13.69
N LEU A 41 -20.80 18.13 -12.71
CA LEU A 41 -20.18 19.24 -11.95
C LEU A 41 -18.92 18.78 -11.20
N LEU A 42 -18.95 17.60 -10.56
CA LEU A 42 -17.81 17.02 -9.86
C LEU A 42 -16.67 16.64 -10.82
N LEU A 43 -17.01 16.05 -11.97
CA LEU A 43 -16.03 15.69 -13.00
C LEU A 43 -15.35 16.93 -13.58
N GLU A 44 -16.11 17.99 -13.87
CA GLU A 44 -15.55 19.24 -14.37
C GLU A 44 -14.67 19.93 -13.31
N PHE A 45 -15.09 19.90 -12.04
CA PHE A 45 -14.28 20.39 -10.94
C PHE A 45 -12.94 19.62 -10.84
N ALA A 46 -13.00 18.29 -10.90
CA ALA A 46 -11.81 17.45 -10.83
C ALA A 46 -10.86 17.73 -12.00
N ARG A 47 -11.41 17.84 -13.23
CA ARG A 47 -10.67 18.15 -14.44
C ARG A 47 -9.94 19.50 -14.36
N VAL A 48 -10.65 20.56 -13.96
CA VAL A 48 -10.11 21.92 -13.88
C VAL A 48 -9.02 22.04 -12.80
N ASN A 49 -9.13 21.28 -11.73
CA ASN A 49 -8.18 21.34 -10.59
C ASN A 49 -7.14 20.21 -10.60
N ALA A 50 -7.06 19.40 -11.67
CA ALA A 50 -6.16 18.25 -11.77
C ALA A 50 -6.25 17.31 -10.56
N ILE A 51 -7.50 16.93 -10.17
CA ILE A 51 -7.79 16.06 -9.05
C ILE A 51 -8.08 14.65 -9.54
N ASN A 52 -7.46 13.65 -8.96
CA ASN A 52 -7.85 12.24 -9.12
C ASN A 52 -9.11 11.99 -8.27
N LEU A 53 -10.28 11.89 -8.91
CA LEU A 53 -11.57 11.86 -8.22
C LEU A 53 -12.07 10.45 -8.03
N PHE A 54 -12.36 10.11 -6.79
CA PHE A 54 -13.04 8.89 -6.37
C PHE A 54 -14.42 9.22 -5.82
N LEU A 55 -15.40 8.42 -6.18
CA LEU A 55 -16.75 8.47 -5.63
C LEU A 55 -17.01 7.20 -4.83
N GLN A 56 -17.64 7.37 -3.67
CA GLN A 56 -18.05 6.26 -2.80
C GLN A 56 -19.55 6.30 -2.54
N ASP A 57 -20.21 5.19 -2.82
CA ASP A 57 -21.59 4.89 -2.47
C ASP A 57 -21.69 3.60 -1.64
N ASP A 58 -22.89 3.04 -1.53
CA ASP A 58 -23.14 1.78 -0.81
C ASP A 58 -22.60 0.54 -1.56
N GLN A 59 -22.23 0.67 -2.85
CA GLN A 59 -21.66 -0.41 -3.66
C GLN A 59 -20.12 -0.43 -3.58
N GLY A 60 -19.49 0.68 -3.19
CA GLY A 60 -18.06 0.74 -3.04
C GLY A 60 -17.42 2.05 -3.50
N ILE A 61 -16.13 2.00 -3.78
CA ILE A 61 -15.32 3.13 -4.22
C ILE A 61 -14.98 2.93 -5.70
N GLN A 62 -15.14 3.98 -6.50
CA GLN A 62 -14.80 4.00 -7.91
C GLN A 62 -13.93 5.22 -8.24
N LEU A 63 -12.84 5.00 -8.94
CA LEU A 63 -12.12 6.08 -9.61
C LEU A 63 -12.95 6.53 -10.83
N VAL A 64 -13.38 7.79 -10.83
CA VAL A 64 -14.24 8.33 -11.89
C VAL A 64 -13.53 9.35 -12.77
N HIS A 65 -12.39 9.89 -12.34
CA HIS A 65 -11.54 10.80 -13.10
C HIS A 65 -10.08 10.73 -12.63
N GLY A 66 -9.13 10.81 -13.58
CA GLY A 66 -7.71 10.78 -13.31
C GLY A 66 -7.15 9.36 -13.20
N GLU A 67 -6.13 9.18 -12.38
CA GLU A 67 -5.37 7.94 -12.21
C GLU A 67 -5.30 7.52 -10.74
N MET A 68 -4.94 6.26 -10.51
CA MET A 68 -4.64 5.77 -9.16
C MET A 68 -3.48 6.57 -8.56
N PRO A 69 -3.60 7.01 -7.29
CA PRO A 69 -2.52 7.72 -6.64
C PRO A 69 -1.31 6.79 -6.42
N TYR A 70 -0.13 7.39 -6.45
CA TYR A 70 1.11 6.68 -6.17
C TYR A 70 2.14 7.58 -5.49
N TYR A 71 3.13 6.96 -4.89
CA TYR A 71 4.39 7.56 -4.48
C TYR A 71 5.56 6.70 -4.98
N SER A 72 6.75 7.29 -5.04
CA SER A 72 7.95 6.58 -5.46
C SER A 72 8.94 6.46 -4.30
N LEU A 73 9.68 5.35 -4.30
CA LEU A 73 10.89 5.12 -3.53
C LEU A 73 11.99 4.87 -4.55
N ASP A 74 12.85 5.86 -4.75
CA ASP A 74 13.81 5.92 -5.86
C ASP A 74 13.08 5.72 -7.20
N ASP A 75 13.35 4.65 -7.93
CA ASP A 75 12.73 4.28 -9.21
C ASP A 75 11.53 3.32 -9.06
N ILE A 76 11.16 2.93 -7.84
CA ILE A 76 10.04 2.04 -7.57
C ILE A 76 8.76 2.85 -7.35
N ARG A 77 7.79 2.69 -8.23
CA ARG A 77 6.46 3.28 -8.09
C ARG A 77 5.55 2.36 -7.30
N LEU A 78 4.94 2.88 -6.24
CA LEU A 78 3.96 2.20 -5.40
C LEU A 78 2.60 2.85 -5.55
N SER A 79 1.69 2.19 -6.24
CA SER A 79 0.30 2.61 -6.38
C SER A 79 -0.51 2.14 -5.17
N PHE A 80 -1.46 2.97 -4.75
CA PHE A 80 -2.29 2.70 -3.57
C PHE A 80 -3.74 3.16 -3.78
N ASP A 81 -4.68 2.60 -3.01
CA ASP A 81 -6.04 3.11 -2.95
C ASP A 81 -6.12 4.30 -2.00
N ILE A 82 -7.05 5.23 -2.28
CA ILE A 82 -7.18 6.47 -1.51
C ILE A 82 -7.40 6.27 -0.01
N ARG A 83 -7.79 5.08 0.42
CA ARG A 83 -8.02 4.71 1.83
C ARG A 83 -6.93 3.83 2.43
N ASP A 84 -5.91 3.51 1.66
CA ASP A 84 -4.79 2.73 2.19
C ASP A 84 -3.97 3.57 3.16
N PHE A 85 -3.38 2.88 4.12
CA PHE A 85 -2.36 3.50 4.94
C PHE A 85 -1.09 3.71 4.12
N ILE A 86 -0.62 4.95 4.09
CA ILE A 86 0.68 5.32 3.51
C ILE A 86 1.47 6.15 4.51
N GLN A 87 2.78 6.14 4.39
CA GLN A 87 3.66 7.06 5.10
C GLN A 87 3.54 8.45 4.46
N VAL A 88 2.80 9.36 5.12
CA VAL A 88 2.46 10.69 4.55
C VAL A 88 3.68 11.58 4.30
N ASN A 89 4.78 11.36 5.01
CA ASN A 89 6.04 12.06 4.77
C ASN A 89 6.95 11.21 3.88
N THR A 90 6.84 11.40 2.56
CA THR A 90 7.58 10.62 1.55
C THR A 90 9.09 10.66 1.77
N ARG A 91 9.66 11.84 2.11
CA ARG A 91 11.09 11.96 2.38
C ARG A 91 11.52 11.13 3.59
N LEU A 92 10.73 11.17 4.67
CA LEU A 92 11.02 10.38 5.87
C LEU A 92 10.85 8.89 5.59
N ASN A 93 9.84 8.51 4.79
CA ASN A 93 9.64 7.13 4.35
C ASN A 93 10.86 6.61 3.58
N GLN A 94 11.36 7.36 2.62
CA GLN A 94 12.56 6.99 1.88
C GLN A 94 13.77 6.81 2.79
N GLN A 95 14.03 7.75 3.70
CA GLN A 95 15.13 7.64 4.66
C GLN A 95 14.96 6.42 5.59
N MET A 96 13.75 6.10 6.00
CA MET A 96 13.44 4.93 6.83
C MET A 96 13.74 3.63 6.07
N VAL A 97 13.31 3.55 4.80
CA VAL A 97 13.58 2.39 3.93
C VAL A 97 15.10 2.25 3.72
N GLU A 98 15.79 3.30 3.29
CA GLU A 98 17.25 3.30 3.11
C GLU A 98 17.99 2.84 4.37
N THR A 99 17.62 3.37 5.54
CA THR A 99 18.23 3.01 6.83
C THR A 99 18.02 1.52 7.15
N ALA A 100 16.80 0.99 6.91
CA ALA A 100 16.54 -0.43 7.14
C ALA A 100 17.35 -1.32 6.20
N LEU A 101 17.47 -0.94 4.92
CA LEU A 101 18.26 -1.65 3.93
C LEU A 101 19.76 -1.65 4.29
N ASP A 102 20.28 -0.52 4.79
CA ASP A 102 21.67 -0.41 5.22
C ASP A 102 21.95 -1.25 6.47
N TRP A 103 21.04 -1.27 7.44
CA TRP A 103 21.19 -2.09 8.65
C TRP A 103 21.12 -3.59 8.37
N LEU A 104 20.36 -3.98 7.36
CA LEU A 104 20.30 -5.38 6.94
C LEU A 104 21.56 -5.86 6.23
N ASP A 105 22.45 -4.94 5.78
CA ASP A 105 23.72 -5.24 5.09
C ASP A 105 23.52 -6.29 3.97
N LEU A 106 22.64 -5.92 3.01
CA LEU A 106 22.12 -6.82 2.00
C LEU A 106 23.14 -7.13 0.89
N ASN A 107 23.08 -8.37 0.38
CA ASN A 107 23.85 -8.78 -0.79
C ASN A 107 23.03 -9.72 -1.70
N GLN A 108 23.53 -9.95 -2.92
CA GLN A 108 22.86 -10.70 -3.99
C GLN A 108 22.65 -12.22 -3.71
N ASN A 109 23.11 -12.74 -2.58
CA ASN A 109 22.87 -14.13 -2.18
C ASN A 109 21.80 -14.23 -1.08
N ASP A 110 21.33 -13.09 -0.54
CA ASP A 110 20.39 -13.07 0.55
C ASP A 110 18.98 -13.51 0.14
N HIS A 111 18.33 -14.20 1.05
CA HIS A 111 16.91 -14.54 1.01
C HIS A 111 16.23 -13.83 2.19
N VAL A 112 15.41 -12.85 1.90
CA VAL A 112 14.86 -11.95 2.93
C VAL A 112 13.36 -12.18 3.12
N LEU A 113 12.94 -12.22 4.38
CA LEU A 113 11.54 -12.24 4.79
C LEU A 113 11.14 -10.85 5.32
N ASP A 114 10.08 -10.29 4.77
CA ASP A 114 9.49 -9.02 5.20
C ASP A 114 8.10 -9.27 5.78
N LEU A 115 7.94 -9.08 7.08
CA LEU A 115 6.70 -9.32 7.80
C LEU A 115 5.94 -8.02 8.04
N PHE A 116 4.62 -8.04 7.82
CA PHE A 116 3.75 -6.88 7.78
C PHE A 116 4.06 -5.98 6.58
N CYS A 117 4.35 -6.59 5.44
CA CYS A 117 4.89 -5.93 4.26
C CYS A 117 3.96 -4.89 3.60
N GLY A 118 2.67 -4.87 3.95
CA GLY A 118 1.68 -3.99 3.34
C GLY A 118 1.63 -4.13 1.83
N MET A 119 1.75 -3.03 1.11
CA MET A 119 1.78 -2.99 -0.36
C MET A 119 3.20 -3.12 -0.95
N GLY A 120 4.19 -3.51 -0.13
CA GLY A 120 5.57 -3.74 -0.57
C GLY A 120 6.52 -2.58 -0.33
N ASN A 121 6.23 -1.68 0.63
CA ASN A 121 7.03 -0.48 0.90
C ASN A 121 8.51 -0.77 1.20
N PHE A 122 8.79 -1.85 1.93
CA PHE A 122 10.16 -2.33 2.16
C PHE A 122 10.51 -3.48 1.20
N THR A 123 9.58 -4.39 0.96
CA THR A 123 9.81 -5.62 0.19
C THR A 123 10.34 -5.33 -1.22
N LEU A 124 9.80 -4.33 -1.92
CA LEU A 124 10.22 -4.05 -3.29
C LEU A 124 11.61 -3.45 -3.39
N PRO A 125 11.99 -2.45 -2.58
CA PRO A 125 13.40 -2.00 -2.49
C PRO A 125 14.36 -3.10 -2.02
N LEU A 126 13.95 -3.97 -1.08
CA LEU A 126 14.74 -5.14 -0.66
C LEU A 126 15.01 -6.07 -1.85
N ALA A 127 13.97 -6.40 -2.62
CA ALA A 127 14.06 -7.34 -3.73
C ALA A 127 15.09 -6.92 -4.79
N GLN A 128 15.29 -5.62 -5.02
CA GLN A 128 16.31 -5.12 -5.94
C GLN A 128 17.75 -5.42 -5.49
N ARG A 129 17.98 -5.68 -4.20
CA ARG A 129 19.33 -5.83 -3.61
C ARG A 129 19.69 -7.28 -3.27
N VAL A 130 18.73 -8.22 -3.37
CA VAL A 130 18.88 -9.58 -2.88
C VAL A 130 18.56 -10.63 -3.93
N LYS A 131 18.80 -11.91 -3.63
CA LYS A 131 18.46 -13.02 -4.51
C LYS A 131 16.96 -13.26 -4.58
N SER A 132 16.28 -13.21 -3.43
CA SER A 132 14.82 -13.30 -3.35
C SER A 132 14.30 -12.61 -2.09
N ALA A 133 13.06 -12.12 -2.17
CA ALA A 133 12.33 -11.59 -1.04
C ALA A 133 10.95 -12.24 -0.94
N VAL A 134 10.47 -12.40 0.28
CA VAL A 134 9.10 -12.85 0.57
C VAL A 134 8.44 -11.84 1.48
N GLY A 135 7.29 -11.32 1.06
CA GLY A 135 6.46 -10.41 1.85
C GLY A 135 5.24 -11.12 2.43
N ILE A 136 4.99 -10.93 3.73
CA ILE A 136 3.83 -11.48 4.43
C ILE A 136 2.94 -10.36 4.94
N GLU A 137 1.66 -10.45 4.63
CA GLU A 137 0.67 -9.45 5.01
C GLU A 137 -0.67 -10.12 5.39
N GLY A 138 -1.33 -9.62 6.43
CA GLY A 138 -2.60 -10.17 6.90
C GLY A 138 -3.80 -9.80 6.02
N VAL A 139 -3.75 -8.66 5.35
CA VAL A 139 -4.85 -8.12 4.55
C VAL A 139 -4.72 -8.54 3.08
N PHE A 140 -5.64 -9.36 2.61
CA PHE A 140 -5.60 -9.92 1.25
C PHE A 140 -5.50 -8.86 0.14
N ASP A 141 -6.21 -7.75 0.27
CA ASP A 141 -6.18 -6.69 -0.75
C ASP A 141 -4.82 -5.97 -0.79
N MET A 142 -4.10 -5.89 0.34
CA MET A 142 -2.73 -5.36 0.38
C MET A 142 -1.75 -6.31 -0.30
N VAL A 143 -1.90 -7.63 -0.11
CA VAL A 143 -1.12 -8.64 -0.84
C VAL A 143 -1.28 -8.49 -2.36
N LYS A 144 -2.52 -8.33 -2.84
CA LYS A 144 -2.77 -8.08 -4.27
C LYS A 144 -2.11 -6.80 -4.78
N LYS A 145 -2.13 -5.73 -3.98
CA LYS A 145 -1.47 -4.47 -4.34
C LYS A 145 0.04 -4.64 -4.39
N ALA A 146 0.63 -5.34 -3.43
CA ALA A 146 2.06 -5.64 -3.43
C ALA A 146 2.46 -6.42 -4.68
N GLN A 147 1.69 -7.43 -5.07
CA GLN A 147 1.89 -8.19 -6.31
C GLN A 147 1.77 -7.30 -7.57
N ALA A 148 0.74 -6.43 -7.62
CA ALA A 148 0.56 -5.50 -8.73
C ALA A 148 1.69 -4.47 -8.82
N ASN A 149 2.16 -3.96 -7.69
CA ASN A 149 3.30 -3.05 -7.61
C ASN A 149 4.60 -3.74 -8.06
N ALA A 150 4.85 -4.97 -7.64
CA ALA A 150 5.99 -5.77 -8.11
C ALA A 150 5.97 -5.95 -9.62
N GLN A 151 4.82 -6.37 -10.16
CA GLN A 151 4.64 -6.55 -11.60
C GLN A 151 4.84 -5.25 -12.38
N PHE A 152 4.29 -4.14 -11.90
CA PHE A 152 4.44 -2.82 -12.54
C PHE A 152 5.91 -2.39 -12.61
N ASN A 153 6.69 -2.65 -11.56
CA ASN A 153 8.11 -2.31 -11.49
C ASN A 153 9.05 -3.39 -12.04
N HIS A 154 8.51 -4.45 -12.67
CA HIS A 154 9.30 -5.57 -13.21
C HIS A 154 10.23 -6.24 -12.19
N ILE A 155 9.76 -6.36 -10.94
CA ILE A 155 10.48 -7.03 -9.86
C ILE A 155 9.93 -8.46 -9.76
N ASP A 156 10.68 -9.43 -10.27
CA ASP A 156 10.23 -10.82 -10.45
C ASP A 156 10.75 -11.78 -9.38
N ASN A 157 11.70 -11.33 -8.54
CA ASN A 157 12.34 -12.14 -7.49
C ASN A 157 11.67 -11.95 -6.12
N VAL A 158 10.36 -11.67 -6.12
CA VAL A 158 9.56 -11.45 -4.90
C VAL A 158 8.28 -12.28 -4.94
N GLU A 159 7.92 -12.82 -3.79
CA GLU A 159 6.65 -13.50 -3.57
C GLU A 159 5.89 -12.84 -2.40
N PHE A 160 4.57 -12.81 -2.50
CA PHE A 160 3.72 -12.26 -1.43
C PHE A 160 2.68 -13.28 -1.01
N TYR A 161 2.53 -13.45 0.31
CA TYR A 161 1.57 -14.36 0.89
C TYR A 161 0.67 -13.66 1.91
N GLN A 162 -0.60 -14.05 1.91
CA GLN A 162 -1.49 -13.67 2.99
C GLN A 162 -1.30 -14.62 4.15
N ALA A 163 -0.97 -14.10 5.33
CA ALA A 163 -0.99 -14.87 6.57
C ALA A 163 -1.31 -14.00 7.77
N ASP A 164 -2.12 -14.54 8.68
CA ASP A 164 -2.34 -13.96 9.99
C ASP A 164 -1.17 -14.37 10.90
N LEU A 165 -0.30 -13.40 11.20
CA LEU A 165 0.89 -13.65 12.01
C LEU A 165 0.58 -13.80 13.51
N ASP A 166 -0.64 -13.51 13.94
CA ASP A 166 -1.11 -13.80 15.31
C ASP A 166 -1.38 -15.30 15.52
N GLN A 167 -1.36 -16.10 14.45
CA GLN A 167 -1.57 -17.54 14.48
C GLN A 167 -0.28 -18.30 14.21
N ALA A 168 -0.31 -19.62 14.45
CA ALA A 168 0.84 -20.48 14.13
C ALA A 168 1.09 -20.50 12.62
N PHE A 169 2.21 -19.92 12.19
CA PHE A 169 2.55 -19.76 10.77
C PHE A 169 3.71 -20.66 10.30
N LEU A 170 4.43 -21.34 11.20
CA LEU A 170 5.58 -22.19 10.85
C LEU A 170 5.23 -23.33 9.88
N GLU A 171 3.96 -23.77 9.86
CA GLU A 171 3.47 -24.77 8.91
C GLU A 171 3.13 -24.21 7.53
N GLN A 172 3.13 -22.91 7.37
CA GLN A 172 2.86 -22.29 6.06
C GLN A 172 3.97 -22.62 5.05
N PRO A 173 3.62 -22.79 3.76
CA PRO A 173 4.61 -23.12 2.73
C PRO A 173 5.78 -22.13 2.64
N TRP A 174 5.52 -20.83 2.83
CA TRP A 174 6.54 -19.81 2.80
C TRP A 174 7.51 -19.90 3.99
N ALA A 175 7.03 -20.33 5.18
CA ALA A 175 7.86 -20.47 6.36
C ALA A 175 8.85 -21.67 6.30
N LYS A 176 8.66 -22.56 5.31
CA LYS A 176 9.58 -23.70 5.04
C LYS A 176 10.73 -23.30 4.11
N GLN A 177 10.71 -22.08 3.58
CA GLN A 177 11.83 -21.53 2.83
C GLN A 177 12.95 -21.13 3.80
N HIS A 178 14.18 -21.08 3.29
CA HIS A 178 15.31 -20.60 4.07
C HIS A 178 15.45 -19.09 3.92
N PHE A 179 15.45 -18.38 5.03
CA PHE A 179 15.71 -16.95 5.10
C PHE A 179 16.95 -16.70 5.95
N ASN A 180 17.87 -15.90 5.48
CA ASN A 180 19.02 -15.48 6.27
C ASN A 180 18.83 -14.09 6.88
N LYS A 181 17.84 -13.33 6.44
CA LYS A 181 17.52 -12.00 7.01
C LYS A 181 16.02 -11.82 7.12
N ILE A 182 15.58 -11.15 8.19
CA ILE A 182 14.17 -10.84 8.45
C ILE A 182 14.02 -9.35 8.74
N LEU A 183 13.09 -8.70 8.05
CA LEU A 183 12.60 -7.37 8.38
C LEU A 183 11.25 -7.50 9.07
N LEU A 184 11.03 -6.69 10.10
CA LEU A 184 9.81 -6.68 10.89
C LEU A 184 9.38 -5.23 11.13
N ASP A 185 8.27 -4.81 10.49
CA ASP A 185 7.64 -3.50 10.69
C ASP A 185 6.19 -3.66 11.18
N PRO A 186 6.00 -4.07 12.46
CA PRO A 186 4.70 -4.43 12.98
C PRO A 186 3.81 -3.19 13.24
N PRO A 187 2.48 -3.37 13.34
CA PRO A 187 1.58 -2.34 13.81
C PRO A 187 1.89 -1.94 15.26
N ARG A 188 1.25 -0.87 15.75
CA ARG A 188 1.47 -0.35 17.12
C ARG A 188 1.23 -1.37 18.24
N SER A 189 0.45 -2.40 18.00
CA SER A 189 0.26 -3.54 18.92
C SER A 189 1.53 -4.39 19.08
N GLY A 190 2.49 -4.23 18.20
CA GLY A 190 3.74 -5.00 18.17
C GLY A 190 3.54 -6.40 17.58
N ALA A 191 4.60 -7.22 17.66
CA ALA A 191 4.64 -8.59 17.14
C ALA A 191 5.25 -9.57 18.15
N ALA A 192 5.07 -9.32 19.45
CA ALA A 192 5.66 -10.15 20.51
C ALA A 192 5.27 -11.64 20.40
N PHE A 193 4.06 -11.92 19.91
CA PHE A 193 3.55 -13.26 19.65
C PHE A 193 4.34 -14.02 18.56
N ALA A 194 4.89 -13.31 17.59
CA ALA A 194 5.63 -13.90 16.47
C ALA A 194 7.12 -14.19 16.81
N LEU A 195 7.69 -13.53 17.82
CA LEU A 195 9.14 -13.54 18.07
C LEU A 195 9.71 -14.95 18.25
N ASN A 196 9.06 -15.81 19.03
CA ASN A 196 9.56 -17.17 19.27
C ASN A 196 9.59 -17.98 17.96
N ALA A 197 8.52 -17.89 17.15
CA ALA A 197 8.44 -18.56 15.87
C ALA A 197 9.46 -18.01 14.87
N LEU A 198 9.72 -16.70 14.88
CA LEU A 198 10.75 -16.07 14.04
C LEU A 198 12.17 -16.56 14.37
N CYS A 199 12.48 -16.75 15.67
CA CYS A 199 13.75 -17.36 16.08
C CYS A 199 13.93 -18.79 15.54
N GLU A 200 12.84 -19.54 15.34
CA GLU A 200 12.88 -20.88 14.76
C GLU A 200 13.16 -20.91 13.26
N LEU A 201 12.92 -19.79 12.55
CA LEU A 201 13.25 -19.66 11.12
C LEU A 201 14.77 -19.59 10.87
N GLY A 202 15.56 -19.31 11.91
CA GLY A 202 17.03 -19.43 11.88
C GLY A 202 17.72 -18.36 11.03
N ALA A 203 17.15 -17.16 10.90
CA ALA A 203 17.82 -16.03 10.29
C ALA A 203 19.03 -15.57 11.14
N GLU A 204 20.07 -15.04 10.46
CA GLU A 204 21.30 -14.54 11.07
C GLU A 204 21.17 -13.09 11.56
#